data_4f8fc5c264f0624be0162589225106b7
#
_entry.id   4f8fc5c264f0624be0162589225106b7
#
_cell.length_a   1.000
_cell.length_b   1.000
_cell.length_c   1.000
_cell.angle_alpha   90.00
_cell.angle_beta   90.00
_cell.angle_gamma   90.00
#
_symmetry.space_group_name_H-M   'P 1'
#
loop_
_entity.id
_entity.type
_entity.pdbx_description
1 polymer ?
#
loop_
_entity_poly.entity_id
_entity_poly.type
_entity_poly.pdbx_seq_one_letter_code
_entity_poly.pdbx_strand_id
1 'polypeptide(L)'
;MCIRDSIPVGTTVHAIELRPGGGAKIARSAGASVQLVAKDGPYAQLRMPSGEIRNVDVRCRATVGEVGNAEQGNINYGKAGRKRWLGVRPSVRGVVMNPVDHPHGGGEGKTSGGRHPVTPWGKPEARTRKKKASDSMIVRRRKSNKKR
;
A
#
# COMPACT_ATOMS: atom_id res chain seq x y z
N MET A 1 -11.26 -16.62 -10.01
CA MET A 1 -10.84 -18.04 -10.01
C MET A 1 -10.11 -18.33 -8.73
N CYS A 2 -10.19 -19.57 -8.20
CA CYS A 2 -9.36 -19.99 -7.05
C CYS A 2 -7.91 -20.17 -7.48
N ILE A 3 -6.97 -19.77 -6.62
CA ILE A 3 -5.53 -19.84 -6.94
C ILE A 3 -5.05 -21.29 -7.02
N ARG A 4 -5.71 -22.21 -6.30
CA ARG A 4 -5.29 -23.60 -6.13
C ARG A 4 -5.01 -24.34 -7.44
N ASP A 5 -6.01 -24.54 -8.27
CA ASP A 5 -5.92 -25.44 -9.42
C ASP A 5 -6.07 -24.71 -10.76
N SER A 6 -6.74 -23.57 -10.76
CA SER A 6 -7.16 -22.87 -11.98
C SER A 6 -6.13 -21.90 -12.55
N ILE A 7 -5.13 -21.46 -11.75
CA ILE A 7 -4.17 -20.42 -12.15
C ILE A 7 -2.76 -21.04 -12.16
N PRO A 8 -2.08 -21.14 -13.30
CA PRO A 8 -0.71 -21.65 -13.36
C PRO A 8 0.29 -20.71 -12.68
N VAL A 9 1.41 -21.26 -12.21
CA VAL A 9 2.54 -20.47 -11.69
C VAL A 9 3.11 -19.58 -12.79
N GLY A 10 3.56 -18.39 -12.42
CA GLY A 10 4.04 -17.37 -13.34
C GLY A 10 2.96 -16.41 -13.84
N THR A 11 1.68 -16.75 -13.65
CA THR A 11 0.57 -15.91 -14.12
C THR A 11 0.49 -14.60 -13.33
N THR A 12 0.19 -13.52 -14.06
CA THR A 12 -0.17 -12.22 -13.49
C THR A 12 -1.63 -12.22 -13.06
N VAL A 13 -1.90 -11.78 -11.84
CA VAL A 13 -3.23 -11.75 -11.24
C VAL A 13 -3.49 -10.44 -10.52
N HIS A 14 -4.75 -10.09 -10.32
CA HIS A 14 -5.18 -8.91 -9.56
C HIS A 14 -6.44 -9.21 -8.74
N ALA A 15 -6.92 -8.22 -7.98
CA ALA A 15 -8.12 -8.33 -7.14
C ALA A 15 -8.12 -9.57 -6.23
N ILE A 16 -7.02 -9.77 -5.50
CA ILE A 16 -6.75 -10.99 -4.74
C ILE A 16 -7.34 -10.90 -3.34
N GLU A 17 -7.96 -11.98 -2.88
CA GLU A 17 -8.39 -12.14 -1.50
C GLU A 17 -7.22 -12.43 -0.56
N LEU A 18 -7.28 -11.96 0.67
CA LEU A 18 -6.34 -12.32 1.76
C LEU A 18 -6.82 -13.52 2.59
N ARG A 19 -8.13 -13.74 2.60
CA ARG A 19 -8.80 -14.86 3.26
C ARG A 19 -9.89 -15.36 2.34
N PRO A 20 -10.13 -16.66 2.26
CA PRO A 20 -11.20 -17.21 1.44
C PRO A 20 -12.53 -16.55 1.77
N GLY A 21 -13.24 -16.06 0.77
CA GLY A 21 -14.53 -15.37 0.92
C GLY A 21 -14.46 -13.95 1.53
N GLY A 22 -13.26 -13.42 1.81
CA GLY A 22 -13.09 -12.09 2.41
C GLY A 22 -13.15 -10.92 1.42
N GLY A 23 -13.38 -11.19 0.16
CA GLY A 23 -13.38 -10.22 -0.92
C GLY A 23 -11.98 -9.71 -1.31
N ALA A 24 -11.87 -9.10 -2.46
CA ALA A 24 -10.61 -8.59 -2.99
C ALA A 24 -10.02 -7.48 -2.12
N LYS A 25 -8.74 -7.63 -1.74
CA LYS A 25 -8.00 -6.67 -0.89
C LYS A 25 -6.68 -6.22 -1.51
N ILE A 26 -6.06 -7.05 -2.34
CA ILE A 26 -4.74 -6.80 -2.95
C ILE A 26 -4.90 -6.52 -4.44
N ALA A 27 -4.03 -5.66 -4.99
CA ALA A 27 -3.96 -5.31 -6.41
C ALA A 27 -5.31 -4.87 -6.99
N ARG A 28 -5.89 -3.81 -6.41
CA ARG A 28 -7.18 -3.24 -6.82
C ARG A 28 -7.05 -1.90 -7.54
N SER A 29 -5.95 -1.20 -7.33
CA SER A 29 -5.72 0.12 -7.92
C SER A 29 -5.49 0.02 -9.43
N ALA A 30 -5.73 1.11 -10.14
CA ALA A 30 -5.47 1.21 -11.59
C ALA A 30 -4.04 0.76 -11.93
N GLY A 31 -3.90 -0.10 -12.94
CA GLY A 31 -2.62 -0.68 -13.37
C GLY A 31 -1.97 -1.66 -12.38
N ALA A 32 -2.64 -2.00 -11.27
CA ALA A 32 -2.05 -2.90 -10.29
C ALA A 32 -2.11 -4.35 -10.74
N SER A 33 -1.02 -5.07 -10.51
CA SER A 33 -0.91 -6.50 -10.76
C SER A 33 0.05 -7.16 -9.77
N VAL A 34 -0.05 -8.46 -9.64
CA VAL A 34 0.77 -9.30 -8.76
C VAL A 34 1.11 -10.59 -9.50
N GLN A 35 2.30 -11.10 -9.36
CA GLN A 35 2.72 -12.35 -9.97
C GLN A 35 2.58 -13.52 -8.99
N LEU A 36 1.98 -14.61 -9.45
CA LEU A 36 1.99 -15.89 -8.73
C LEU A 36 3.34 -16.58 -8.94
N VAL A 37 4.16 -16.68 -7.90
CA VAL A 37 5.54 -17.18 -7.99
C VAL A 37 5.60 -18.69 -7.77
N ALA A 38 4.89 -19.17 -6.78
CA ALA A 38 4.91 -20.59 -6.42
C ALA A 38 3.61 -20.98 -5.70
N LYS A 39 3.35 -22.29 -5.65
CA LYS A 39 2.34 -22.90 -4.81
C LYS A 39 3.05 -23.92 -3.93
N ASP A 40 2.87 -23.83 -2.62
CA ASP A 40 3.50 -24.71 -1.65
C ASP A 40 2.46 -25.14 -0.60
N GLY A 41 2.02 -26.38 -0.72
CA GLY A 41 0.98 -26.95 0.12
C GLY A 41 -0.29 -26.10 0.16
N PRO A 42 -0.71 -25.61 1.35
CA PRO A 42 -1.93 -24.82 1.50
C PRO A 42 -1.76 -23.35 1.09
N TYR A 43 -0.54 -22.92 0.70
CA TYR A 43 -0.24 -21.53 0.41
C TYR A 43 0.24 -21.30 -1.03
N ALA A 44 -0.12 -20.14 -1.55
CA ALA A 44 0.39 -19.59 -2.80
C ALA A 44 1.29 -18.39 -2.48
N GLN A 45 2.46 -18.32 -3.09
CA GLN A 45 3.41 -17.23 -2.95
C GLN A 45 3.16 -16.17 -4.01
N LEU A 46 2.87 -14.97 -3.56
CA LEU A 46 2.56 -13.81 -4.40
C LEU A 46 3.66 -12.77 -4.30
N ARG A 47 4.20 -12.35 -5.46
CA ARG A 47 5.16 -11.26 -5.58
C ARG A 47 4.41 -9.97 -5.85
N MET A 48 4.39 -9.08 -4.85
CA MET A 48 3.77 -7.76 -4.93
C MET A 48 4.60 -6.77 -5.77
N PRO A 49 4.00 -5.69 -6.30
CA PRO A 49 4.73 -4.62 -6.99
C PRO A 49 5.85 -3.99 -6.15
N SER A 50 5.69 -3.97 -4.83
CA SER A 50 6.73 -3.49 -3.89
C SER A 50 7.95 -4.41 -3.75
N GLY A 51 7.93 -5.60 -4.37
CA GLY A 51 8.94 -6.65 -4.21
C GLY A 51 8.76 -7.53 -2.97
N GLU A 52 7.72 -7.30 -2.16
CA GLU A 52 7.34 -8.19 -1.06
C GLU A 52 6.84 -9.53 -1.63
N ILE A 53 7.30 -10.64 -1.06
CA ILE A 53 6.74 -11.97 -1.33
C ILE A 53 5.91 -12.37 -0.12
N ARG A 54 4.65 -12.73 -0.38
CA ARG A 54 3.68 -13.04 0.65
C ARG A 54 2.93 -14.33 0.35
N ASN A 55 2.72 -15.14 1.39
CA ASN A 55 1.85 -16.30 1.33
C ASN A 55 0.38 -15.89 1.45
N VAL A 56 -0.45 -16.54 0.66
CA VAL A 56 -1.92 -16.42 0.69
C VAL A 56 -2.50 -17.83 0.56
N ASP A 57 -3.59 -18.13 1.24
CA ASP A 57 -4.27 -19.43 1.16
C ASP A 57 -4.67 -19.73 -0.29
N VAL A 58 -4.39 -20.93 -0.78
CA VAL A 58 -4.69 -21.34 -2.17
C VAL A 58 -6.18 -21.31 -2.50
N ARG A 59 -7.07 -21.35 -1.51
CA ARG A 59 -8.52 -21.22 -1.68
C ARG A 59 -8.97 -19.79 -1.96
N CYS A 60 -8.10 -18.80 -1.75
CA CYS A 60 -8.39 -17.42 -2.08
C CYS A 60 -8.66 -17.25 -3.56
N ARG A 61 -9.57 -16.35 -3.89
CA ARG A 61 -9.90 -15.99 -5.27
C ARG A 61 -8.98 -14.87 -5.76
N ALA A 62 -8.68 -14.92 -7.05
CA ALA A 62 -7.98 -13.88 -7.78
C ALA A 62 -8.54 -13.79 -9.20
N THR A 63 -8.34 -12.66 -9.84
CA THR A 63 -8.67 -12.44 -11.26
C THR A 63 -7.38 -12.48 -12.06
N VAL A 64 -7.38 -13.19 -13.18
CA VAL A 64 -6.23 -13.27 -14.09
C VAL A 64 -6.08 -11.96 -14.87
N GLY A 65 -4.84 -11.51 -15.06
CA GLY A 65 -4.52 -10.27 -15.73
C GLY A 65 -4.18 -9.13 -14.76
N GLU A 66 -4.30 -7.91 -15.24
CA GLU A 66 -4.03 -6.68 -14.50
C GLU A 66 -5.25 -5.75 -14.48
N VAL A 67 -5.28 -4.81 -13.56
CA VAL A 67 -6.32 -3.78 -13.51
C VAL A 67 -6.08 -2.77 -14.63
N GLY A 68 -7.14 -2.43 -15.37
CA GLY A 68 -7.06 -1.43 -16.44
C GLY A 68 -6.69 -0.03 -15.96
N ASN A 69 -6.63 0.92 -16.91
CA ASN A 69 -6.31 2.33 -16.66
C ASN A 69 -4.94 2.56 -16.01
N ALA A 70 -3.92 1.85 -16.48
CA ALA A 70 -2.55 1.94 -15.95
C ALA A 70 -1.99 3.38 -15.99
N GLU A 71 -2.45 4.20 -16.92
CA GLU A 71 -2.02 5.59 -17.08
C GLU A 71 -2.61 6.56 -16.05
N GLN A 72 -3.49 6.09 -15.18
CA GLN A 72 -4.09 6.92 -14.12
C GLN A 72 -3.04 7.67 -13.28
N GLY A 73 -1.86 7.06 -13.06
CA GLY A 73 -0.76 7.68 -12.33
C GLY A 73 -0.09 8.84 -13.06
N ASN A 74 -0.25 8.93 -14.37
CA ASN A 74 0.39 9.94 -15.21
C ASN A 74 -0.48 11.20 -15.40
N ILE A 75 -1.72 11.17 -14.92
CA ILE A 75 -2.66 12.29 -15.08
C ILE A 75 -2.21 13.49 -14.26
N ASN A 76 -1.95 14.60 -14.94
CA ASN A 76 -1.72 15.90 -14.31
C ASN A 76 -3.03 16.68 -14.28
N TYR A 77 -3.50 17.01 -13.10
CA TYR A 77 -4.76 17.75 -12.92
C TYR A 77 -4.62 19.23 -13.25
N GLY A 78 -3.40 19.79 -13.34
CA GLY A 78 -3.11 21.17 -13.72
C GLY A 78 -3.47 22.20 -12.66
N LYS A 79 -4.65 22.13 -12.04
CA LYS A 79 -5.12 23.10 -11.05
C LYS A 79 -5.74 22.43 -9.81
N ALA A 80 -5.65 23.12 -8.67
CA ALA A 80 -6.19 22.64 -7.39
C ALA A 80 -7.71 22.41 -7.42
N GLY A 81 -8.45 23.24 -8.16
CA GLY A 81 -9.91 23.10 -8.31
C GLY A 81 -10.33 21.77 -8.89
N ARG A 82 -9.54 21.18 -9.80
CA ARG A 82 -9.84 19.86 -10.37
C ARG A 82 -9.81 18.74 -9.33
N LYS A 83 -8.88 18.81 -8.36
CA LYS A 83 -8.87 17.89 -7.21
C LYS A 83 -10.11 18.09 -6.33
N ARG A 84 -10.57 19.35 -6.17
CA ARG A 84 -11.80 19.63 -5.41
C ARG A 84 -13.03 19.01 -6.08
N TRP A 85 -13.11 19.02 -7.39
CA TRP A 85 -14.19 18.34 -8.14
C TRP A 85 -14.21 16.83 -7.92
N LEU A 86 -13.06 16.23 -7.64
CA LEU A 86 -12.94 14.81 -7.28
C LEU A 86 -13.23 14.52 -5.79
N GLY A 87 -13.69 15.53 -5.04
CA GLY A 87 -14.01 15.40 -3.61
C GLY A 87 -12.79 15.49 -2.68
N VAL A 88 -11.58 15.74 -3.21
CA VAL A 88 -10.36 15.86 -2.39
C VAL A 88 -10.30 17.27 -1.79
N ARG A 89 -10.45 17.37 -0.47
CA ARG A 89 -10.29 18.65 0.24
C ARG A 89 -8.79 18.97 0.46
N PRO A 90 -8.44 20.27 0.60
CA PRO A 90 -7.08 20.68 0.98
C PRO A 90 -6.68 20.08 2.32
N SER A 91 -5.43 19.65 2.44
CA SER A 91 -4.82 19.23 3.69
C SER A 91 -3.76 20.21 4.15
N VAL A 92 -3.69 20.47 5.44
CA VAL A 92 -2.73 21.38 6.06
C VAL A 92 -1.60 20.56 6.68
N ARG A 93 -0.36 20.97 6.44
CA ARG A 93 0.83 20.33 7.04
C ARG A 93 0.95 20.74 8.51
N GLY A 94 1.39 19.82 9.39
CA GLY A 94 1.59 20.11 10.81
C GLY A 94 2.56 21.27 11.11
N VAL A 95 3.56 21.46 10.25
CA VAL A 95 4.57 22.55 10.39
C VAL A 95 3.95 23.96 10.31
N VAL A 96 2.83 24.13 9.64
CA VAL A 96 2.16 25.43 9.50
C VAL A 96 1.04 25.64 10.52
N MET A 97 0.89 24.74 11.44
CA MET A 97 -0.07 24.82 12.54
C MET A 97 0.56 25.45 13.78
N ASN A 98 -0.26 25.80 14.76
CA ASN A 98 0.20 26.25 16.06
C ASN A 98 0.66 25.05 16.93
N PRO A 99 1.50 25.28 17.97
CA PRO A 99 1.97 24.21 18.85
C PRO A 99 0.85 23.40 19.51
N VAL A 100 -0.29 24.01 19.78
CA VAL A 100 -1.47 23.35 20.37
C VAL A 100 -2.12 22.35 19.41
N ASP A 101 -1.98 22.56 18.09
CA ASP A 101 -2.66 21.75 17.07
C ASP A 101 -1.80 20.58 16.57
N HIS A 102 -0.49 20.75 16.60
CA HIS A 102 0.42 19.72 16.10
C HIS A 102 1.80 19.77 16.76
N PRO A 103 2.45 18.63 17.03
CA PRO A 103 3.81 18.58 17.59
C PRO A 103 4.90 19.26 16.76
N HIS A 104 4.64 19.49 15.46
CA HIS A 104 5.54 20.24 14.55
C HIS A 104 5.17 21.71 14.44
N GLY A 105 4.15 22.16 15.14
CA GLY A 105 3.66 23.53 15.08
C GLY A 105 4.57 24.53 15.81
N GLY A 106 4.37 25.81 15.49
CA GLY A 106 5.09 26.92 16.09
C GLY A 106 6.31 27.38 15.33
N GLY A 107 7.02 28.36 15.90
CA GLY A 107 8.18 29.00 15.32
C GLY A 107 7.86 30.25 14.50
N GLU A 108 8.90 30.95 14.03
CA GLU A 108 8.79 32.13 13.19
C GLU A 108 9.13 31.80 11.73
N GLY A 109 8.34 32.34 10.79
CA GLY A 109 8.56 32.19 9.36
C GLY A 109 8.59 30.75 8.87
N LYS A 110 9.59 30.40 8.08
CA LYS A 110 9.78 29.03 7.54
C LYS A 110 10.59 28.17 8.50
N THR A 111 9.99 27.74 9.59
CA THR A 111 10.64 26.86 10.55
C THR A 111 10.64 25.40 10.05
N SER A 112 11.61 24.63 10.54
CA SER A 112 11.61 23.16 10.41
C SER A 112 10.70 22.53 11.46
N GLY A 113 10.36 21.24 11.31
CA GLY A 113 9.51 20.54 12.27
C GLY A 113 10.10 20.36 13.68
N GLY A 114 11.38 20.71 13.90
CA GLY A 114 12.07 20.69 15.18
C GLY A 114 12.32 19.29 15.78
N ARG A 115 11.80 18.24 15.19
CA ARG A 115 11.88 16.85 15.65
C ARG A 115 11.69 15.85 14.52
N HIS A 116 11.90 14.59 14.80
CA HIS A 116 11.57 13.53 13.82
C HIS A 116 10.09 13.60 13.42
N PRO A 117 9.73 13.27 12.16
CA PRO A 117 8.35 13.30 11.70
C PRO A 117 7.44 12.47 12.59
N VAL A 118 6.39 13.10 13.08
CA VAL A 118 5.35 12.46 13.91
C VAL A 118 3.95 12.82 13.42
N THR A 119 2.99 11.98 13.78
CA THR A 119 1.57 12.23 13.53
C THR A 119 1.04 13.32 14.46
N PRO A 120 -0.18 13.87 14.24
CA PRO A 120 -0.79 14.83 15.15
C PRO A 120 -0.88 14.35 16.61
N TRP A 121 -0.89 13.04 16.83
CA TRP A 121 -0.92 12.42 18.16
C TRP A 121 0.48 12.04 18.69
N GLY A 122 1.55 12.55 18.09
CA GLY A 122 2.92 12.33 18.53
C GLY A 122 3.51 10.95 18.21
N LYS A 123 2.82 10.11 17.44
CA LYS A 123 3.36 8.80 17.02
C LYS A 123 4.35 9.00 15.87
N PRO A 124 5.56 8.37 15.91
CA PRO A 124 6.51 8.45 14.82
C PRO A 124 5.89 8.02 13.48
N GLU A 125 6.06 8.83 12.45
CA GLU A 125 5.79 8.41 11.08
C GLU A 125 6.84 7.40 10.65
N ALA A 126 6.52 6.54 9.71
CA ALA A 126 7.29 5.35 9.36
C ALA A 126 7.53 4.40 10.57
N ARG A 127 7.71 3.12 10.31
CA ARG A 127 7.87 2.08 11.33
C ARG A 127 6.69 1.94 12.31
N THR A 128 5.49 2.34 11.89
CA THR A 128 4.27 2.20 12.71
C THR A 128 3.75 0.76 12.74
N ARG A 129 4.22 -0.13 11.83
CA ARG A 129 3.84 -1.54 11.84
C ARG A 129 4.47 -2.24 13.03
N LYS A 130 3.66 -2.57 14.00
CA LYS A 130 4.02 -3.46 15.12
C LYS A 130 3.90 -4.93 14.66
N LYS A 131 4.49 -5.85 15.43
CA LYS A 131 4.36 -7.30 15.25
C LYS A 131 2.87 -7.69 15.15
N LYS A 132 2.49 -8.36 14.08
CA LYS A 132 1.12 -8.82 13.80
C LYS A 132 1.14 -10.30 13.44
N ALA A 133 0.04 -11.00 13.70
CA ALA A 133 -0.12 -12.41 13.30
C ALA A 133 0.14 -12.63 11.80
N SER A 134 -0.20 -11.64 10.96
CA SER A 134 0.05 -11.71 9.51
C SER A 134 1.52 -11.59 9.10
N ASP A 135 2.46 -11.38 10.03
CA ASP A 135 3.89 -11.31 9.71
C ASP A 135 4.46 -12.68 9.36
N SER A 136 3.88 -13.76 9.88
CA SER A 136 4.22 -15.14 9.49
C SER A 136 3.93 -15.44 8.03
N MET A 137 3.01 -14.71 7.41
CA MET A 137 2.68 -14.86 6.00
C MET A 137 3.63 -14.11 5.06
N ILE A 138 4.57 -13.32 5.57
CA ILE A 138 5.53 -12.56 4.77
C ILE A 138 6.82 -13.38 4.64
N VAL A 139 7.06 -13.93 3.46
CA VAL A 139 8.27 -14.70 3.14
C VAL A 139 9.48 -13.76 2.97
N ARG A 140 9.29 -12.69 2.21
CA ARG A 140 10.32 -11.67 1.99
C ARG A 140 9.71 -10.28 2.01
N ARG A 141 10.26 -9.39 2.80
CA ARG A 141 9.85 -7.98 2.85
C ARG A 141 10.33 -7.21 1.62
N ARG A 142 9.67 -6.09 1.33
CA ARG A 142 10.11 -5.13 0.31
C ARG A 142 11.54 -4.66 0.61
N LYS A 143 12.32 -4.39 -0.42
CA LYS A 143 13.63 -3.77 -0.26
C LYS A 143 13.49 -2.40 0.41
N SER A 144 14.26 -2.14 1.43
CA SER A 144 14.36 -0.82 2.05
C SER A 144 15.34 0.03 1.25
N ASN A 145 14.93 1.22 0.83
CA ASN A 145 15.81 2.20 0.17
C ASN A 145 16.76 2.91 1.17
N LYS A 146 16.95 2.39 2.37
CA LYS A 146 17.96 2.91 3.26
C LYS A 146 19.33 2.66 2.63
N LYS A 147 19.92 3.70 2.04
CA LYS A 147 21.37 3.81 1.94
C LYS A 147 21.92 3.71 3.37
N ARG A 148 22.74 2.72 3.63
CA ARG A 148 23.58 2.67 4.83
C ARG A 148 24.65 3.74 4.71
#